data_857b779a7e9bb42178f750ff88b7cc56
#
_entry.id   857b779a7e9bb42178f750ff88b7cc56
#
_cell.length_a   1.000
_cell.length_b   1.000
_cell.length_c   1.000
_cell.angle_alpha   90.00
_cell.angle_beta   90.00
_cell.angle_gamma   90.00
#
_symmetry.space_group_name_H-M   'P 1'
#
loop_
_entity.id
_entity.type
_entity.pdbx_description
1 polymer ?
#
loop_
_entity_poly.entity_id
_entity_poly.type
_entity_poly.pdbx_seq_one_letter_code
_entity_poly.pdbx_strand_id
1 'polypeptide(L)'
;KAVDEIKEQDYVIHENFGVGIFLGLENIDGQDYLKIKYADEDKLYVPVDSINKIEKYINISDIIPEIYKLGRKGFKRKKDKLSEDIEIFAKEIIKIQAKRNLGNGFKFSKDTVMQEEFEETFPFTETPAQLKAIEDVKRDMESGKIMDRLICGDVGYGKTEVAIRATFKAVMDGKQVILLVPTTVLAEQHYERFSERFKNYPVHIEILSRVQSKKEQTESLKRIKNGSADLVIGTHRLLSDDIKFKDVGLLIIDEEQKFGVKAKEKLKKIKGDIDVLTLTATPIPRTLNLSLLGIRDLSVIDTSPEGRQKIQTEYIDNNKN
;
A
#
# COMPACT_ATOMS: atom_id res chain seq x y z
N LYS A 1 -18.30 26.41 2.27
CA LYS A 1 -18.16 25.11 1.55
C LYS A 1 -18.29 23.89 2.45
N ALA A 2 -17.99 23.94 3.75
CA ALA A 2 -18.11 22.77 4.65
C ALA A 2 -19.52 22.56 5.22
N VAL A 3 -20.36 23.59 5.27
CA VAL A 3 -21.73 23.50 5.79
C VAL A 3 -22.68 22.79 4.84
N ASP A 4 -22.43 22.90 3.51
CA ASP A 4 -23.31 22.33 2.48
C ASP A 4 -23.19 20.80 2.34
N GLU A 5 -22.19 20.18 2.98
CA GLU A 5 -21.93 18.72 2.92
C GLU A 5 -22.50 17.96 4.13
N ILE A 6 -22.86 18.64 5.23
CA ILE A 6 -23.39 18.01 6.45
C ILE A 6 -24.91 18.21 6.49
N LYS A 7 -25.66 17.12 6.52
CA LYS A 7 -27.13 17.13 6.63
C LYS A 7 -27.56 16.84 8.05
N GLU A 8 -28.78 17.31 8.41
CA GLU A 8 -29.39 16.91 9.69
C GLU A 8 -29.43 15.39 9.83
N GLN A 9 -29.19 14.89 11.03
CA GLN A 9 -29.03 13.49 11.41
C GLN A 9 -27.72 12.82 10.92
N ASP A 10 -26.82 13.54 10.25
CA ASP A 10 -25.48 13.01 9.96
C ASP A 10 -24.68 12.86 11.26
N TYR A 11 -23.89 11.78 11.33
CA TYR A 11 -22.84 11.67 12.34
C TYR A 11 -21.69 12.62 12.01
N VAL A 12 -21.26 13.37 13.02
CA VAL A 12 -20.16 14.33 12.91
C VAL A 12 -19.12 14.10 14.01
N ILE A 13 -17.88 14.40 13.72
CA ILE A 13 -16.77 14.31 14.67
C ILE A 13 -16.37 15.73 15.06
N HIS A 14 -16.50 16.08 16.32
CA HIS A 14 -15.90 17.30 16.86
C HIS A 14 -14.51 17.03 17.40
N GLU A 15 -13.55 17.87 17.07
CA GLU A 15 -12.13 17.71 17.41
C GLU A 15 -11.86 17.40 18.89
N ASN A 16 -12.64 17.97 19.80
CA ASN A 16 -12.42 17.85 21.25
C ASN A 16 -13.46 16.95 21.95
N PHE A 17 -14.63 16.74 21.35
CA PHE A 17 -15.77 16.06 22.00
C PHE A 17 -16.12 14.71 21.36
N GLY A 18 -15.53 14.36 20.22
CA GLY A 18 -15.74 13.09 19.56
C GLY A 18 -17.02 13.04 18.72
N VAL A 19 -17.57 11.85 18.55
CA VAL A 19 -18.70 11.60 17.65
C VAL A 19 -20.02 12.03 18.30
N GLY A 20 -20.81 12.82 17.55
CA GLY A 20 -22.17 13.21 17.87
C GLY A 20 -23.06 13.20 16.61
N ILE A 21 -24.31 13.58 16.75
CA ILE A 21 -25.30 13.68 15.66
C ILE A 21 -25.59 15.17 15.43
N PHE A 22 -25.45 15.63 14.20
CA PHE A 22 -25.83 16.99 13.82
C PHE A 22 -27.34 17.15 13.75
N LEU A 23 -27.89 18.11 14.48
CA LEU A 23 -29.33 18.38 14.57
C LEU A 23 -29.80 19.60 13.76
N GLY A 24 -28.87 20.31 13.09
CA GLY A 24 -29.17 21.52 12.34
C GLY A 24 -28.53 22.77 12.93
N LEU A 25 -28.91 23.92 12.38
CA LEU A 25 -28.46 25.24 12.83
C LEU A 25 -29.50 25.83 13.79
N GLU A 26 -29.03 26.53 14.82
CA GLU A 26 -29.87 27.24 15.79
C GLU A 26 -29.30 28.65 16.00
N ASN A 27 -30.15 29.66 15.85
CA ASN A 27 -29.76 31.06 16.11
C ASN A 27 -29.99 31.37 17.60
N ILE A 28 -28.92 31.77 18.27
CA ILE A 28 -28.92 32.17 19.69
C ILE A 28 -28.35 33.59 19.76
N ASP A 29 -29.15 34.53 20.26
CA ASP A 29 -28.77 35.92 20.44
C ASP A 29 -28.18 36.60 19.17
N GLY A 30 -28.68 36.24 17.98
CA GLY A 30 -28.26 36.78 16.71
C GLY A 30 -27.00 36.12 16.12
N GLN A 31 -26.50 35.06 16.72
CA GLN A 31 -25.39 34.26 16.23
C GLN A 31 -25.83 32.84 15.89
N ASP A 32 -25.33 32.31 14.77
CA ASP A 32 -25.70 30.96 14.31
C ASP A 32 -24.73 29.90 14.88
N TYR A 33 -25.32 28.83 15.41
CA TYR A 33 -24.62 27.70 16.02
C TYR A 33 -25.00 26.40 15.33
N LEU A 34 -24.03 25.52 15.14
CA LEU A 34 -24.29 24.10 14.82
C LEU A 34 -24.65 23.39 16.11
N LYS A 35 -25.83 22.78 16.11
CA LYS A 35 -26.34 21.98 17.24
C LYS A 35 -26.00 20.52 17.04
N ILE A 36 -25.25 19.94 17.96
CA ILE A 36 -24.79 18.55 17.90
C ILE A 36 -25.28 17.83 19.16
N LYS A 37 -25.98 16.70 18.95
CA LYS A 37 -26.44 15.83 20.03
C LYS A 37 -25.39 14.80 20.38
N TYR A 38 -25.20 14.60 21.68
CA TYR A 38 -24.32 13.59 22.26
C TYR A 38 -25.12 12.56 23.08
N ALA A 39 -24.44 11.59 23.68
CA ALA A 39 -25.09 10.63 24.59
C ALA A 39 -25.73 11.34 25.78
N ASP A 40 -26.72 10.70 26.42
CA ASP A 40 -27.49 11.21 27.57
C ASP A 40 -28.22 12.53 27.26
N GLU A 41 -28.65 12.73 26.00
CA GLU A 41 -29.37 13.93 25.53
C GLU A 41 -28.56 15.24 25.64
N ASP A 42 -27.27 15.17 25.92
CA ASP A 42 -26.37 16.33 25.95
C ASP A 42 -26.32 17.02 24.59
N LYS A 43 -26.27 18.34 24.55
CA LYS A 43 -26.19 19.14 23.34
C LYS A 43 -24.99 20.07 23.39
N LEU A 44 -24.24 20.11 22.30
CA LEU A 44 -23.13 21.04 22.08
C LEU A 44 -23.51 22.06 21.01
N TYR A 45 -23.33 23.31 21.32
CA TYR A 45 -23.52 24.42 20.38
C TYR A 45 -22.14 24.91 19.93
N VAL A 46 -21.86 24.79 18.65
CA VAL A 46 -20.57 25.20 18.07
C VAL A 46 -20.83 26.39 17.17
N PRO A 47 -20.18 27.56 17.41
CA PRO A 47 -20.33 28.71 16.52
C PRO A 47 -19.96 28.34 15.07
N VAL A 48 -20.70 28.87 14.10
CA VAL A 48 -20.44 28.59 12.66
C VAL A 48 -19.01 28.95 12.28
N ASP A 49 -18.40 29.98 12.88
CA ASP A 49 -17.01 30.35 12.68
C ASP A 49 -16.00 29.28 13.09
N SER A 50 -16.41 28.32 13.93
CA SER A 50 -15.61 27.18 14.40
C SER A 50 -15.94 25.88 13.67
N ILE A 51 -16.57 25.93 12.50
CA ILE A 51 -16.95 24.75 11.71
C ILE A 51 -15.75 23.88 11.29
N ASN A 52 -14.57 24.47 11.18
CA ASN A 52 -13.32 23.76 10.90
C ASN A 52 -12.96 22.70 11.96
N LYS A 53 -13.59 22.74 13.13
CA LYS A 53 -13.42 21.74 14.21
C LYS A 53 -14.38 20.57 14.08
N ILE A 54 -15.24 20.55 13.07
CA ILE A 54 -16.24 19.53 12.85
C ILE A 54 -16.01 18.91 11.47
N GLU A 55 -15.98 17.59 11.44
CA GLU A 55 -15.86 16.79 10.21
C GLU A 55 -17.06 15.83 10.11
N LYS A 56 -17.54 15.59 8.89
CA LYS A 56 -18.54 14.56 8.64
C LYS A 56 -17.93 13.19 8.91
N TYR A 57 -18.62 12.37 9.72
CA TYR A 57 -18.22 10.97 9.93
C TYR A 57 -18.51 10.16 8.67
N ILE A 58 -17.47 9.68 8.02
CA ILE A 58 -17.58 8.80 6.84
C ILE A 58 -17.52 7.37 7.33
N ASN A 59 -18.65 6.66 7.25
CA ASN A 59 -18.72 5.26 7.63
C ASN A 59 -18.13 4.37 6.53
N ILE A 60 -16.98 3.76 6.79
CA ILE A 60 -16.30 2.84 5.86
C ILE A 60 -16.76 1.39 6.08
N SER A 61 -17.45 1.10 7.18
CA SER A 61 -17.79 -0.26 7.61
C SER A 61 -19.14 -0.32 8.28
N ASP A 62 -20.26 -0.18 7.66
CA ASP A 62 -21.65 -0.32 8.17
C ASP A 62 -21.90 -0.42 9.71
N ILE A 63 -20.90 -0.04 10.50
CA ILE A 63 -20.95 -0.05 11.97
C ILE A 63 -21.42 1.33 12.44
N ILE A 64 -22.53 1.37 13.15
CA ILE A 64 -23.04 2.60 13.78
C ILE A 64 -22.01 3.09 14.80
N PRO A 65 -21.47 4.33 14.66
CA PRO A 65 -20.48 4.83 15.59
C PRO A 65 -21.04 5.02 17.00
N GLU A 66 -20.23 4.72 18.00
CA GLU A 66 -20.58 5.00 19.39
C GLU A 66 -20.61 6.51 19.62
N ILE A 67 -21.79 7.03 20.06
CA ILE A 67 -21.95 8.45 20.40
C ILE A 67 -21.28 8.71 21.75
N TYR A 68 -20.42 9.72 21.78
CA TYR A 68 -19.69 10.05 22.99
C TYR A 68 -20.54 10.84 24.00
N LYS A 69 -20.13 10.81 25.27
CA LYS A 69 -20.75 11.59 26.35
C LYS A 69 -19.91 12.86 26.60
N LEU A 70 -20.57 14.02 26.67
CA LEU A 70 -19.89 15.29 26.96
C LEU A 70 -19.28 15.27 28.37
N GLY A 71 -18.15 15.94 28.53
CA GLY A 71 -17.50 16.10 29.83
C GLY A 71 -16.68 14.91 30.35
N ARG A 72 -16.72 13.75 29.71
CA ARG A 72 -15.85 12.63 30.08
C ARG A 72 -14.45 12.77 29.43
N LYS A 73 -13.40 12.66 30.23
CA LYS A 73 -11.99 12.68 29.75
C LYS A 73 -11.61 11.51 28.84
N GLY A 74 -12.57 10.61 28.49
CA GLY A 74 -12.33 9.40 27.72
C GLY A 74 -11.88 9.67 26.28
N PHE A 75 -12.51 10.61 25.58
CA PHE A 75 -12.13 10.95 24.20
C PHE A 75 -10.75 11.62 24.15
N LYS A 76 -10.52 12.61 25.04
CA LYS A 76 -9.23 13.28 25.12
C LYS A 76 -8.09 12.29 25.42
N ARG A 77 -8.28 11.39 26.41
CA ARG A 77 -7.29 10.34 26.71
C ARG A 77 -7.05 9.38 25.55
N LYS A 78 -8.10 8.97 24.82
CA LYS A 78 -7.95 8.13 23.62
C LYS A 78 -7.21 8.88 22.50
N LYS A 79 -7.51 10.17 22.30
CA LYS A 79 -6.83 11.04 21.33
C LYS A 79 -5.35 11.23 21.70
N ASP A 80 -5.06 11.54 22.97
CA ASP A 80 -3.69 11.75 23.46
C ASP A 80 -2.86 10.47 23.32
N LYS A 81 -3.41 9.31 23.71
CA LYS A 81 -2.77 8.01 23.52
C LYS A 81 -2.54 7.68 22.05
N LEU A 82 -3.53 7.93 21.17
CA LEU A 82 -3.39 7.72 19.72
C LEU A 82 -2.31 8.65 19.15
N SER A 83 -2.24 9.90 19.63
CA SER A 83 -1.20 10.85 19.21
C SER A 83 0.20 10.39 19.64
N GLU A 84 0.35 9.86 20.87
CA GLU A 84 1.59 9.27 21.34
C GLU A 84 1.99 8.04 20.50
N ASP A 85 1.04 7.15 20.23
CA ASP A 85 1.28 5.96 19.39
C ASP A 85 1.69 6.36 17.95
N ILE A 86 1.04 7.38 17.38
CA ILE A 86 1.40 7.95 16.07
C ILE A 86 2.79 8.57 16.10
N GLU A 87 3.14 9.31 17.15
CA GLU A 87 4.46 9.93 17.29
C GLU A 87 5.58 8.89 17.42
N ILE A 88 5.37 7.84 18.21
CA ILE A 88 6.28 6.71 18.33
C ILE A 88 6.45 6.02 16.96
N PHE A 89 5.35 5.76 16.28
CA PHE A 89 5.35 5.16 14.95
C PHE A 89 6.09 6.04 13.92
N ALA A 90 5.84 7.35 13.92
CA ALA A 90 6.55 8.29 13.06
C ALA A 90 8.06 8.31 13.33
N LYS A 91 8.47 8.31 14.60
CA LYS A 91 9.90 8.24 15.00
C LYS A 91 10.56 6.94 14.52
N GLU A 92 9.86 5.80 14.60
CA GLU A 92 10.36 4.52 14.08
C GLU A 92 10.55 4.57 12.56
N ILE A 93 9.56 5.10 11.82
CA ILE A 93 9.66 5.25 10.36
C ILE A 93 10.83 6.14 9.99
N ILE A 94 10.99 7.29 10.65
CA ILE A 94 12.10 8.20 10.40
C ILE A 94 13.46 7.54 10.68
N LYS A 95 13.57 6.72 11.73
CA LYS A 95 14.79 5.95 12.01
C LYS A 95 15.11 4.94 10.92
N ILE A 96 14.09 4.21 10.43
CA ILE A 96 14.26 3.25 9.33
C ILE A 96 14.70 3.97 8.06
N GLN A 97 14.08 5.11 7.76
CA GLN A 97 14.41 5.90 6.59
C GLN A 97 15.82 6.51 6.68
N ALA A 98 16.19 7.02 7.86
CA ALA A 98 17.53 7.52 8.10
C ALA A 98 18.60 6.40 7.94
N LYS A 99 18.33 5.20 8.47
CA LYS A 99 19.20 4.04 8.29
C LYS A 99 19.36 3.68 6.82
N ARG A 100 18.28 3.71 6.03
CA ARG A 100 18.31 3.45 4.58
C ARG A 100 19.09 4.50 3.80
N ASN A 101 18.89 5.79 4.14
CA ASN A 101 19.60 6.89 3.50
C ASN A 101 21.11 6.87 3.78
N LEU A 102 21.51 6.31 4.93
CA LEU A 102 22.90 6.13 5.33
C LEU A 102 23.48 4.76 4.91
N GLY A 103 22.61 3.80 4.56
CA GLY A 103 22.99 2.45 4.15
C GLY A 103 23.51 2.43 2.72
N ASN A 104 24.54 1.64 2.49
CA ASN A 104 25.00 1.30 1.13
C ASN A 104 24.17 0.13 0.64
N GLY A 105 23.19 0.41 -0.24
CA GLY A 105 22.47 -0.61 -0.99
C GLY A 105 23.36 -1.26 -2.06
N PHE A 106 22.89 -2.37 -2.60
CA PHE A 106 23.51 -2.93 -3.79
C PHE A 106 23.24 -1.98 -4.98
N LYS A 107 24.28 -1.59 -5.68
CA LYS A 107 24.16 -0.77 -6.88
C LYS A 107 24.00 -1.68 -8.09
N PHE A 108 22.79 -1.78 -8.60
CA PHE A 108 22.52 -2.54 -9.82
C PHE A 108 23.18 -1.91 -11.03
N SER A 109 23.55 -2.74 -11.98
CA SER A 109 24.14 -2.34 -13.25
C SER A 109 23.15 -1.50 -14.06
N LYS A 110 23.64 -0.64 -14.93
CA LYS A 110 22.82 0.01 -15.96
C LYS A 110 22.21 -1.05 -16.89
N ASP A 111 21.16 -0.66 -17.60
CA ASP A 111 20.54 -1.55 -18.55
C ASP A 111 21.58 -2.11 -19.55
N THR A 112 21.51 -3.41 -19.75
CA THR A 112 22.29 -4.12 -20.74
C THR A 112 21.45 -4.31 -22.00
N VAL A 113 22.09 -4.66 -23.11
CA VAL A 113 21.40 -5.02 -24.36
C VAL A 113 20.32 -6.10 -24.10
N MET A 114 20.61 -7.06 -23.21
CA MET A 114 19.65 -8.12 -22.86
C MET A 114 18.42 -7.55 -22.11
N GLN A 115 18.59 -6.51 -21.28
CA GLN A 115 17.48 -5.82 -20.63
C GLN A 115 16.61 -5.09 -21.66
N GLU A 116 17.24 -4.41 -22.61
CA GLU A 116 16.54 -3.69 -23.68
C GLU A 116 15.76 -4.67 -24.57
N GLU A 117 16.39 -5.75 -25.04
CA GLU A 117 15.73 -6.83 -25.79
C GLU A 117 14.56 -7.45 -25.00
N PHE A 118 14.73 -7.70 -23.70
CA PHE A 118 13.66 -8.21 -22.85
C PHE A 118 12.47 -7.23 -22.79
N GLU A 119 12.72 -5.95 -22.68
CA GLU A 119 11.68 -4.92 -22.61
C GLU A 119 10.93 -4.78 -23.93
N GLU A 120 11.63 -4.88 -25.07
CA GLU A 120 11.03 -4.88 -26.42
C GLU A 120 10.09 -6.07 -26.67
N THR A 121 10.25 -7.18 -25.95
CA THR A 121 9.31 -8.33 -26.04
C THR A 121 7.97 -8.06 -25.37
N PHE A 122 7.75 -6.89 -24.74
CA PHE A 122 6.46 -6.56 -24.13
C PHE A 122 5.38 -6.39 -25.21
N PRO A 123 4.27 -7.14 -25.16
CA PRO A 123 3.31 -7.21 -26.28
C PRO A 123 2.36 -6.00 -26.38
N PHE A 124 2.51 -5.01 -25.49
CA PHE A 124 1.66 -3.83 -25.43
C PHE A 124 2.50 -2.57 -25.52
N THR A 125 1.86 -1.45 -25.88
CA THR A 125 2.49 -0.12 -25.79
C THR A 125 2.35 0.42 -24.38
N GLU A 126 3.44 0.83 -23.78
CA GLU A 126 3.44 1.43 -22.45
C GLU A 126 2.82 2.83 -22.47
N THR A 127 2.08 3.15 -21.44
CA THR A 127 1.64 4.52 -21.19
C THR A 127 2.80 5.38 -20.68
N PRO A 128 2.76 6.72 -20.87
CA PRO A 128 3.79 7.60 -20.31
C PRO A 128 4.00 7.46 -18.80
N ALA A 129 2.91 7.19 -18.05
CA ALA A 129 2.97 6.95 -16.61
C ALA A 129 3.67 5.63 -16.25
N GLN A 130 3.47 4.58 -17.06
CA GLN A 130 4.18 3.31 -16.89
C GLN A 130 5.68 3.48 -17.17
N LEU A 131 6.06 4.12 -18.28
CA LEU A 131 7.46 4.40 -18.62
C LEU A 131 8.14 5.19 -17.50
N LYS A 132 7.50 6.24 -17.00
CA LYS A 132 8.02 7.02 -15.88
C LYS A 132 8.22 6.17 -14.63
N ALA A 133 7.27 5.30 -14.29
CA ALA A 133 7.38 4.41 -13.12
C ALA A 133 8.54 3.42 -13.29
N ILE A 134 8.75 2.88 -14.50
CA ILE A 134 9.87 1.98 -14.82
C ILE A 134 11.20 2.72 -14.68
N GLU A 135 11.32 3.91 -15.23
CA GLU A 135 12.54 4.75 -15.13
C GLU A 135 12.85 5.12 -13.67
N ASP A 136 11.83 5.47 -12.90
CA ASP A 136 11.99 5.80 -11.49
C ASP A 136 12.56 4.60 -10.71
N VAL A 137 12.03 3.39 -10.92
CA VAL A 137 12.51 2.15 -10.29
C VAL A 137 13.96 1.84 -10.70
N LYS A 138 14.27 1.90 -12.00
CA LYS A 138 15.62 1.65 -12.52
C LYS A 138 16.64 2.64 -11.92
N ARG A 139 16.29 3.92 -11.89
CA ARG A 139 17.13 4.97 -11.31
C ARG A 139 17.43 4.71 -9.83
N ASP A 140 16.43 4.29 -9.06
CA ASP A 140 16.62 3.97 -7.66
C ASP A 140 17.54 2.76 -7.49
N MET A 141 17.32 1.66 -8.21
CA MET A 141 18.14 0.46 -8.18
C MET A 141 19.61 0.75 -8.56
N GLU A 142 19.84 1.67 -9.49
CA GLU A 142 21.17 2.08 -9.95
C GLU A 142 21.86 3.11 -9.04
N SER A 143 21.13 3.68 -8.08
CA SER A 143 21.66 4.76 -7.23
C SER A 143 22.67 4.30 -6.18
N GLY A 144 22.64 3.03 -5.80
CA GLY A 144 23.39 2.50 -4.66
C GLY A 144 22.80 2.84 -3.30
N LYS A 145 21.63 3.50 -3.25
CA LYS A 145 20.83 3.68 -2.04
C LYS A 145 19.79 2.58 -1.97
N ILE A 146 19.42 2.19 -0.77
CA ILE A 146 18.38 1.16 -0.59
C ILE A 146 17.02 1.74 -1.02
N MET A 147 16.47 1.23 -2.12
CA MET A 147 15.15 1.63 -2.63
C MET A 147 14.02 1.26 -1.68
N ASP A 148 13.05 2.15 -1.48
CA ASP A 148 11.72 1.85 -0.92
C ASP A 148 10.67 2.60 -1.72
N ARG A 149 10.25 2.03 -2.82
CA ARG A 149 9.33 2.68 -3.74
C ARG A 149 7.96 2.02 -3.73
N LEU A 150 6.94 2.85 -3.74
CA LEU A 150 5.54 2.44 -3.87
C LEU A 150 5.04 2.76 -5.28
N ILE A 151 4.56 1.75 -6.00
CA ILE A 151 3.85 1.91 -7.27
C ILE A 151 2.36 1.86 -6.99
N CYS A 152 1.69 2.97 -7.21
CA CYS A 152 0.25 3.11 -7.07
C CYS A 152 -0.42 3.20 -8.44
N GLY A 153 -1.47 2.43 -8.66
CA GLY A 153 -2.25 2.48 -9.91
C GLY A 153 -3.42 1.53 -9.84
N ASP A 154 -4.47 1.79 -10.59
CA ASP A 154 -5.67 0.95 -10.59
C ASP A 154 -5.38 -0.49 -11.08
N VAL A 155 -6.33 -1.40 -10.84
CA VAL A 155 -6.23 -2.78 -11.34
C VAL A 155 -6.13 -2.77 -12.87
N GLY A 156 -5.16 -3.51 -13.41
CA GLY A 156 -4.93 -3.57 -14.86
C GLY A 156 -4.12 -2.41 -15.45
N TYR A 157 -3.57 -1.50 -14.63
CA TYR A 157 -2.72 -0.39 -15.12
C TYR A 157 -1.24 -0.77 -15.34
N GLY A 158 -0.91 -2.05 -15.30
CA GLY A 158 0.43 -2.53 -15.68
C GLY A 158 1.48 -2.47 -14.57
N LYS A 159 1.09 -2.30 -13.28
CA LYS A 159 2.02 -2.34 -12.14
C LYS A 159 2.92 -3.59 -12.14
N THR A 160 2.37 -4.72 -12.54
CA THR A 160 3.10 -6.01 -12.60
C THR A 160 4.25 -5.95 -13.61
N GLU A 161 4.10 -5.25 -14.75
CA GLU A 161 5.18 -5.14 -15.74
C GLU A 161 6.37 -4.35 -15.18
N VAL A 162 6.11 -3.30 -14.37
CA VAL A 162 7.17 -2.59 -13.65
C VAL A 162 7.96 -3.55 -12.75
N ALA A 163 7.25 -4.42 -12.02
CA ALA A 163 7.86 -5.42 -11.15
C ALA A 163 8.64 -6.49 -11.94
N ILE A 164 8.14 -6.91 -13.11
CA ILE A 164 8.82 -7.87 -13.98
C ILE A 164 10.14 -7.31 -14.48
N ARG A 165 10.19 -6.06 -14.96
CA ARG A 165 11.40 -5.41 -15.43
C ARG A 165 12.43 -5.22 -14.29
N ALA A 166 11.98 -4.82 -13.12
CA ALA A 166 12.84 -4.73 -11.94
C ALA A 166 13.40 -6.10 -11.53
N THR A 167 12.58 -7.15 -11.62
CA THR A 167 13.02 -8.54 -11.37
C THR A 167 14.09 -8.96 -12.35
N PHE A 168 13.88 -8.73 -13.65
CA PHE A 168 14.84 -9.09 -14.66
C PHE A 168 16.21 -8.42 -14.41
N LYS A 169 16.18 -7.11 -14.13
CA LYS A 169 17.38 -6.35 -13.78
C LYS A 169 18.13 -6.94 -12.60
N ALA A 170 17.41 -7.29 -11.54
CA ALA A 170 18.01 -7.85 -10.32
C ALA A 170 18.61 -9.25 -10.56
N VAL A 171 17.91 -10.10 -11.32
CA VAL A 171 18.37 -11.46 -11.64
C VAL A 171 19.60 -11.41 -12.57
N MET A 172 19.64 -10.50 -13.54
CA MET A 172 20.81 -10.35 -14.43
C MET A 172 22.07 -9.91 -13.66
N ASP A 173 21.93 -9.24 -12.54
CA ASP A 173 23.03 -8.92 -11.62
C ASP A 173 23.30 -10.02 -10.57
N GLY A 174 22.71 -11.23 -10.76
CA GLY A 174 22.93 -12.40 -9.93
C GLY A 174 22.25 -12.34 -8.56
N LYS A 175 21.28 -11.45 -8.36
CA LYS A 175 20.54 -11.32 -7.10
C LYS A 175 19.24 -12.12 -7.12
N GLN A 176 18.91 -12.72 -5.99
CA GLN A 176 17.61 -13.35 -5.80
C GLN A 176 16.53 -12.29 -5.57
N VAL A 177 15.33 -12.56 -6.11
CA VAL A 177 14.15 -11.70 -5.95
C VAL A 177 13.06 -12.44 -5.18
N ILE A 178 12.43 -11.77 -4.24
CA ILE A 178 11.27 -12.28 -3.50
C ILE A 178 10.04 -11.52 -3.98
N LEU A 179 9.01 -12.22 -4.45
CA LEU A 179 7.69 -11.66 -4.71
C LEU A 179 6.69 -12.18 -3.67
N LEU A 180 6.30 -11.29 -2.77
CA LEU A 180 5.37 -11.59 -1.69
C LEU A 180 3.96 -11.14 -2.06
N VAL A 181 3.01 -12.06 -1.98
CA VAL A 181 1.59 -11.83 -2.32
C VAL A 181 0.67 -12.29 -1.18
N PRO A 182 -0.53 -11.71 -1.03
CA PRO A 182 -1.41 -12.00 0.10
C PRO A 182 -2.10 -13.37 0.03
N THR A 183 -2.32 -13.92 -1.16
CA THR A 183 -3.08 -15.17 -1.35
C THR A 183 -2.36 -16.14 -2.28
N THR A 184 -2.70 -17.43 -2.17
CA THR A 184 -2.17 -18.48 -3.05
C THR A 184 -2.62 -18.30 -4.50
N VAL A 185 -3.84 -17.84 -4.71
CA VAL A 185 -4.36 -17.57 -6.07
C VAL A 185 -3.53 -16.48 -6.76
N LEU A 186 -3.19 -15.42 -6.04
CA LEU A 186 -2.31 -14.37 -6.60
C LEU A 186 -0.89 -14.91 -6.84
N ALA A 187 -0.39 -15.82 -5.99
CA ALA A 187 0.91 -16.43 -6.22
C ALA A 187 0.95 -17.21 -7.53
N GLU A 188 -0.07 -18.03 -7.81
CA GLU A 188 -0.19 -18.77 -9.07
C GLU A 188 -0.33 -17.82 -10.28
N GLN A 189 -1.17 -16.79 -10.19
CA GLN A 189 -1.32 -15.80 -11.26
C GLN A 189 -0.01 -15.06 -11.58
N HIS A 190 0.74 -14.68 -10.55
CA HIS A 190 2.05 -14.06 -10.76
C HIS A 190 3.04 -15.06 -11.33
N TYR A 191 3.05 -16.32 -10.83
CA TYR A 191 3.91 -17.37 -11.35
C TYR A 191 3.69 -17.57 -12.86
N GLU A 192 2.45 -17.69 -13.30
CA GLU A 192 2.12 -17.82 -14.73
C GLU A 192 2.63 -16.63 -15.55
N ARG A 193 2.35 -15.39 -15.09
CA ARG A 193 2.76 -14.17 -15.80
C ARG A 193 4.27 -14.03 -15.89
N PHE A 194 4.98 -14.25 -14.80
CA PHE A 194 6.44 -14.16 -14.76
C PHE A 194 7.06 -15.28 -15.59
N SER A 195 6.53 -16.51 -15.51
CA SER A 195 7.01 -17.65 -16.30
C SER A 195 6.84 -17.40 -17.80
N GLU A 196 5.72 -16.82 -18.22
CA GLU A 196 5.52 -16.48 -19.62
C GLU A 196 6.49 -15.41 -20.10
N ARG A 197 6.70 -14.36 -19.31
CA ARG A 197 7.62 -13.25 -19.65
C ARG A 197 9.06 -13.72 -19.68
N PHE A 198 9.47 -14.65 -18.84
CA PHE A 198 10.86 -15.14 -18.74
C PHE A 198 11.14 -16.43 -19.53
N LYS A 199 10.15 -16.94 -20.29
CA LYS A 199 10.27 -18.24 -20.97
C LYS A 199 11.50 -18.41 -21.85
N ASN A 200 11.99 -17.33 -22.44
CA ASN A 200 13.17 -17.33 -23.34
C ASN A 200 14.47 -16.92 -22.62
N TYR A 201 14.44 -16.75 -21.30
CA TYR A 201 15.58 -16.30 -20.52
C TYR A 201 15.94 -17.31 -19.43
N PRO A 202 17.20 -17.42 -19.03
CA PRO A 202 17.65 -18.40 -18.04
C PRO A 202 17.28 -17.94 -16.61
N VAL A 203 16.01 -17.74 -16.34
CA VAL A 203 15.49 -17.32 -15.03
C VAL A 203 14.71 -18.46 -14.40
N HIS A 204 15.15 -18.94 -13.26
CA HIS A 204 14.49 -20.01 -12.50
C HIS A 204 13.53 -19.46 -11.47
N ILE A 205 12.25 -19.75 -11.67
CA ILE A 205 11.16 -19.28 -10.81
C ILE A 205 10.70 -20.42 -9.90
N GLU A 206 10.67 -20.16 -8.60
CA GLU A 206 10.06 -21.05 -7.61
C GLU A 206 8.79 -20.41 -7.05
N ILE A 207 7.77 -21.26 -6.89
CA ILE A 207 6.58 -20.87 -6.12
C ILE A 207 6.63 -21.59 -4.78
N LEU A 208 6.34 -20.89 -3.69
CA LEU A 208 6.25 -21.49 -2.36
C LEU A 208 4.86 -21.21 -1.78
N SER A 209 3.98 -22.19 -1.95
CA SER A 209 2.59 -22.12 -1.48
C SER A 209 2.22 -23.32 -0.61
N ARG A 210 1.10 -23.20 0.11
CA ARG A 210 0.59 -24.31 0.93
C ARG A 210 0.00 -25.45 0.10
N VAL A 211 -0.18 -25.26 -1.18
CA VAL A 211 -0.77 -26.26 -2.09
C VAL A 211 0.26 -27.32 -2.48
N GLN A 212 1.55 -26.97 -2.43
CA GLN A 212 2.64 -27.90 -2.75
C GLN A 212 2.76 -29.02 -1.73
N SER A 213 3.12 -30.21 -2.19
CA SER A 213 3.48 -31.34 -1.32
C SER A 213 4.72 -31.03 -0.47
N LYS A 214 4.88 -31.71 0.66
CA LYS A 214 6.06 -31.54 1.53
C LYS A 214 7.38 -31.83 0.81
N LYS A 215 7.38 -32.76 -0.15
CA LYS A 215 8.56 -33.11 -0.93
C LYS A 215 8.96 -31.95 -1.85
N GLU A 216 8.00 -31.41 -2.60
CA GLU A 216 8.21 -30.25 -3.48
C GLU A 216 8.70 -29.03 -2.69
N GLN A 217 8.07 -28.73 -1.54
CA GLN A 217 8.53 -27.63 -0.67
C GLN A 217 9.97 -27.83 -0.21
N THR A 218 10.36 -29.07 0.14
CA THR A 218 11.73 -29.35 0.57
C THR A 218 12.74 -29.14 -0.56
N GLU A 219 12.39 -29.49 -1.79
CA GLU A 219 13.23 -29.28 -2.96
C GLU A 219 13.33 -27.79 -3.32
N SER A 220 12.20 -27.05 -3.29
CA SER A 220 12.19 -25.61 -3.47
C SER A 220 13.06 -24.89 -2.43
N LEU A 221 12.96 -25.27 -1.16
CA LEU A 221 13.80 -24.71 -0.10
C LEU A 221 15.31 -24.95 -0.31
N LYS A 222 15.69 -26.09 -0.88
CA LYS A 222 17.10 -26.35 -1.25
C LYS A 222 17.54 -25.42 -2.37
N ARG A 223 16.71 -25.24 -3.43
CA ARG A 223 17.02 -24.36 -4.55
C ARG A 223 17.09 -22.88 -4.13
N ILE A 224 16.22 -22.47 -3.23
CA ILE A 224 16.25 -21.12 -2.65
C ILE A 224 17.57 -20.91 -1.89
N LYS A 225 17.93 -21.86 -1.03
CA LYS A 225 19.11 -21.75 -0.17
C LYS A 225 20.43 -21.77 -0.93
N ASN A 226 20.55 -22.58 -1.98
CA ASN A 226 21.77 -22.66 -2.78
C ASN A 226 21.88 -21.56 -3.86
N GLY A 227 20.80 -20.78 -4.06
CA GLY A 227 20.74 -19.69 -5.02
C GLY A 227 20.48 -20.11 -6.46
N SER A 228 19.99 -21.33 -6.70
CA SER A 228 19.51 -21.74 -8.02
C SER A 228 18.07 -21.34 -8.34
N ALA A 229 17.35 -20.78 -7.39
CA ALA A 229 16.10 -20.08 -7.60
C ALA A 229 16.38 -18.57 -7.67
N ASP A 230 16.10 -17.96 -8.81
CA ASP A 230 16.35 -16.54 -9.04
C ASP A 230 15.17 -15.69 -8.56
N LEU A 231 13.95 -16.12 -8.83
CA LEU A 231 12.71 -15.50 -8.36
C LEU A 231 11.93 -16.48 -7.49
N VAL A 232 11.54 -16.04 -6.30
CA VAL A 232 10.70 -16.84 -5.40
C VAL A 232 9.38 -16.12 -5.14
N ILE A 233 8.29 -16.72 -5.60
CA ILE A 233 6.94 -16.20 -5.45
C ILE A 233 6.21 -16.94 -4.34
N GLY A 234 5.54 -16.24 -3.44
CA GLY A 234 4.73 -16.91 -2.42
C GLY A 234 4.02 -15.98 -1.45
N THR A 235 3.36 -16.60 -0.49
CA THR A 235 2.58 -15.90 0.53
C THR A 235 3.42 -15.65 1.79
N HIS A 236 2.76 -15.30 2.90
CA HIS A 236 3.40 -15.13 4.21
C HIS A 236 4.32 -16.31 4.61
N ARG A 237 4.23 -17.47 3.96
CA ARG A 237 5.15 -18.62 4.15
C ARG A 237 6.60 -18.21 3.86
N LEU A 238 6.85 -17.31 2.91
CA LEU A 238 8.19 -16.79 2.59
C LEU A 238 8.85 -16.03 3.74
N LEU A 239 8.07 -15.58 4.72
CA LEU A 239 8.55 -14.87 5.91
C LEU A 239 8.88 -15.81 7.08
N SER A 240 8.86 -17.13 6.87
CA SER A 240 9.13 -18.10 7.93
C SER A 240 10.63 -18.25 8.17
N ASP A 241 11.02 -18.47 9.42
CA ASP A 241 12.41 -18.43 9.88
C ASP A 241 13.25 -19.62 9.35
N ASP A 242 12.60 -20.66 8.84
CA ASP A 242 13.22 -21.82 8.21
C ASP A 242 13.66 -21.58 6.76
N ILE A 243 13.22 -20.48 6.14
CA ILE A 243 13.61 -20.12 4.78
C ILE A 243 14.85 -19.25 4.83
N LYS A 244 15.89 -19.72 4.16
CA LYS A 244 17.15 -19.00 4.05
C LYS A 244 17.44 -18.75 2.57
N PHE A 245 17.51 -17.51 2.19
CA PHE A 245 17.95 -17.09 0.88
C PHE A 245 19.47 -16.96 0.86
N LYS A 246 20.08 -17.07 -0.31
CA LYS A 246 21.54 -16.95 -0.47
C LYS A 246 21.96 -15.48 -0.58
N ASP A 247 21.33 -14.73 -1.49
CA ASP A 247 21.69 -13.35 -1.78
C ASP A 247 20.50 -12.57 -2.38
N VAL A 248 19.65 -12.01 -1.51
CA VAL A 248 18.47 -11.26 -1.93
C VAL A 248 18.85 -9.82 -2.22
N GLY A 249 18.54 -9.35 -3.44
CA GLY A 249 18.71 -7.96 -3.84
C GLY A 249 17.40 -7.17 -3.90
N LEU A 250 16.28 -7.83 -4.18
CA LEU A 250 15.00 -7.16 -4.37
C LEU A 250 13.85 -7.91 -3.67
N LEU A 251 13.04 -7.17 -2.91
CA LEU A 251 11.78 -7.63 -2.34
C LEU A 251 10.62 -6.88 -3.01
N ILE A 252 9.75 -7.60 -3.69
CA ILE A 252 8.52 -7.07 -4.27
C ILE A 252 7.36 -7.49 -3.37
N ILE A 253 6.47 -6.55 -3.03
CA ILE A 253 5.30 -6.80 -2.20
C ILE A 253 4.06 -6.34 -2.95
N ASP A 254 3.16 -7.27 -3.25
CA ASP A 254 1.87 -6.92 -3.84
C ASP A 254 0.81 -6.81 -2.75
N GLU A 255 0.04 -5.70 -2.78
CA GLU A 255 -1.07 -5.43 -1.85
C GLU A 255 -0.65 -5.53 -0.36
N GLU A 256 0.41 -4.81 0.04
CA GLU A 256 0.98 -4.83 1.41
C GLU A 256 -0.08 -4.65 2.51
N GLN A 257 -1.14 -3.89 2.26
CA GLN A 257 -2.21 -3.64 3.23
C GLN A 257 -3.00 -4.90 3.63
N LYS A 258 -3.01 -5.93 2.78
CA LYS A 258 -3.69 -7.21 3.05
C LYS A 258 -2.91 -8.14 3.99
N PHE A 259 -1.68 -7.78 4.35
CA PHE A 259 -0.88 -8.56 5.30
C PHE A 259 -1.22 -8.22 6.75
N GLY A 260 -1.32 -9.26 7.58
CA GLY A 260 -1.55 -9.12 9.02
C GLY A 260 -0.33 -8.53 9.77
N VAL A 261 -0.55 -8.11 11.01
CA VAL A 261 0.45 -7.42 11.85
C VAL A 261 1.77 -8.20 11.96
N LYS A 262 1.71 -9.50 12.25
CA LYS A 262 2.92 -10.36 12.39
C LYS A 262 3.75 -10.42 11.09
N ALA A 263 3.10 -10.45 9.93
CA ALA A 263 3.80 -10.45 8.66
C ALA A 263 4.48 -9.09 8.42
N LYS A 264 3.81 -7.99 8.75
CA LYS A 264 4.37 -6.63 8.63
C LYS A 264 5.58 -6.42 9.54
N GLU A 265 5.58 -6.99 10.75
CA GLU A 265 6.74 -6.93 11.65
C GLU A 265 7.96 -7.69 11.08
N LYS A 266 7.74 -8.88 10.51
CA LYS A 266 8.81 -9.64 9.84
C LYS A 266 9.33 -8.92 8.60
N LEU A 267 8.44 -8.31 7.81
CA LEU A 267 8.80 -7.50 6.66
C LEU A 267 9.68 -6.29 7.05
N LYS A 268 9.38 -5.62 8.17
CA LYS A 268 10.22 -4.51 8.66
C LYS A 268 11.68 -4.91 8.86
N LYS A 269 11.93 -6.14 9.33
CA LYS A 269 13.31 -6.66 9.54
C LYS A 269 14.01 -6.92 8.20
N ILE A 270 13.31 -7.47 7.21
CA ILE A 270 13.86 -7.80 5.90
C ILE A 270 14.10 -6.52 5.08
N LYS A 271 13.20 -5.54 5.17
CA LYS A 271 13.25 -4.25 4.45
C LYS A 271 14.49 -3.39 4.75
N GLY A 272 15.24 -3.71 5.80
CA GLY A 272 16.33 -2.83 6.28
C GLY A 272 17.55 -2.76 5.38
N ASP A 273 17.82 -3.81 4.60
CA ASP A 273 19.11 -4.01 3.93
C ASP A 273 19.00 -4.35 2.42
N ILE A 274 17.77 -4.39 1.88
CA ILE A 274 17.51 -4.73 0.46
C ILE A 274 16.53 -3.75 -0.18
N ASP A 275 16.56 -3.66 -1.49
CA ASP A 275 15.61 -2.86 -2.26
C ASP A 275 14.19 -3.40 -2.12
N VAL A 276 13.22 -2.48 -1.94
CA VAL A 276 11.82 -2.82 -1.77
C VAL A 276 10.95 -2.08 -2.78
N LEU A 277 10.20 -2.85 -3.54
CA LEU A 277 9.19 -2.37 -4.47
C LEU A 277 7.81 -2.83 -4.01
N THR A 278 6.93 -1.91 -3.67
CA THR A 278 5.56 -2.26 -3.25
C THR A 278 4.56 -1.86 -4.33
N LEU A 279 3.64 -2.75 -4.65
CA LEU A 279 2.56 -2.53 -5.60
C LEU A 279 1.25 -2.39 -4.83
N THR A 280 0.40 -1.42 -5.21
CA THR A 280 -0.94 -1.29 -4.64
C THR A 280 -1.96 -0.81 -5.67
N ALA A 281 -3.16 -1.38 -5.61
CA ALA A 281 -4.30 -0.93 -6.39
C ALA A 281 -5.18 0.08 -5.64
N THR A 282 -4.94 0.28 -4.33
CA THR A 282 -5.71 1.27 -3.58
C THR A 282 -5.25 2.68 -3.93
N PRO A 283 -6.16 3.55 -4.38
CA PRO A 283 -5.81 4.95 -4.64
C PRO A 283 -5.39 5.61 -3.32
N ILE A 284 -4.25 6.30 -3.34
CA ILE A 284 -3.79 7.08 -2.20
C ILE A 284 -4.43 8.47 -2.31
N PRO A 285 -5.26 8.90 -1.34
CA PRO A 285 -5.79 10.25 -1.32
C PRO A 285 -4.66 11.29 -1.41
N ARG A 286 -4.89 12.42 -2.11
CA ARG A 286 -3.87 13.46 -2.33
C ARG A 286 -3.23 13.94 -1.02
N THR A 287 -4.00 14.05 0.05
CA THR A 287 -3.52 14.44 1.38
C THR A 287 -2.57 13.40 2.00
N LEU A 288 -2.88 12.11 1.81
CA LEU A 288 -2.01 11.03 2.29
C LEU A 288 -0.75 10.91 1.43
N ASN A 289 -0.85 11.21 0.13
CA ASN A 289 0.28 11.27 -0.79
C ASN A 289 1.31 12.33 -0.35
N LEU A 290 0.86 13.53 0.02
CA LEU A 290 1.72 14.58 0.57
C LEU A 290 2.38 14.18 1.90
N SER A 291 1.70 13.40 2.73
CA SER A 291 2.24 12.90 4.00
C SER A 291 3.26 11.79 3.81
N LEU A 292 3.18 11.03 2.71
CA LEU A 292 4.14 9.98 2.34
C LEU A 292 5.37 10.53 1.60
N LEU A 293 5.26 11.72 0.98
CA LEU A 293 6.38 12.42 0.35
C LEU A 293 7.45 12.74 1.42
N GLY A 294 8.57 12.05 1.35
CA GLY A 294 9.67 12.14 2.33
C GLY A 294 9.79 10.95 3.27
N ILE A 295 8.78 10.07 3.33
CA ILE A 295 8.84 8.81 4.08
C ILE A 295 9.13 7.64 3.12
N ARG A 296 8.63 7.72 1.88
CA ARG A 296 8.72 6.67 0.86
C ARG A 296 8.64 7.28 -0.53
N ASP A 297 9.43 6.76 -1.47
CA ASP A 297 9.33 7.16 -2.87
C ASP A 297 8.05 6.62 -3.50
N LEU A 298 7.39 7.45 -4.32
CA LEU A 298 6.08 7.13 -4.90
C LEU A 298 6.10 7.37 -6.41
N SER A 299 5.61 6.38 -7.17
CA SER A 299 5.27 6.52 -8.58
C SER A 299 3.81 6.15 -8.79
N VAL A 300 3.07 7.01 -9.49
CA VAL A 300 1.62 6.84 -9.74
C VAL A 300 1.41 6.53 -11.21
N ILE A 301 0.74 5.42 -11.50
CA ILE A 301 0.26 5.06 -12.83
C ILE A 301 -1.24 5.40 -12.88
N ASP A 302 -1.56 6.58 -13.40
CA ASP A 302 -2.91 7.15 -13.43
C ASP A 302 -3.59 7.03 -14.80
N THR A 303 -2.87 6.56 -15.80
CA THR A 303 -3.38 6.38 -17.16
C THR A 303 -3.65 4.91 -17.46
N SER A 304 -4.85 4.62 -17.96
CA SER A 304 -5.21 3.26 -18.39
C SER A 304 -4.49 2.89 -19.67
N PRO A 305 -4.05 1.61 -19.84
CA PRO A 305 -3.55 1.11 -21.11
C PRO A 305 -4.58 1.25 -22.24
N GLU A 306 -4.10 1.35 -23.48
CA GLU A 306 -4.96 1.32 -24.66
C GLU A 306 -5.77 0.02 -24.73
N GLY A 307 -7.00 0.12 -25.23
CA GLY A 307 -7.92 -1.02 -25.36
C GLY A 307 -8.66 -1.43 -24.08
N ARG A 308 -8.40 -0.81 -22.94
CA ARG A 308 -9.19 -1.07 -21.72
C ARG A 308 -10.58 -0.46 -21.83
N GLN A 309 -11.60 -1.33 -21.81
CA GLN A 309 -13.00 -0.88 -21.78
C GLN A 309 -13.33 -0.20 -20.45
N LYS A 310 -14.11 0.88 -20.51
CA LYS A 310 -14.61 1.56 -19.30
C LYS A 310 -15.62 0.64 -18.60
N ILE A 311 -15.46 0.50 -17.28
CA ILE A 311 -16.44 -0.19 -16.45
C ILE A 311 -17.70 0.67 -16.40
N GLN A 312 -18.84 0.12 -16.82
CA GLN A 312 -20.15 0.74 -16.64
C GLN A 312 -20.69 0.32 -15.26
N THR A 313 -20.97 1.30 -14.40
CA THR A 313 -21.55 1.05 -13.09
C THR A 313 -22.98 1.54 -13.09
N GLU A 314 -23.93 0.65 -12.82
CA GLU A 314 -25.36 0.97 -12.69
C GLU A 314 -25.78 0.80 -11.25
N TYR A 315 -26.52 1.77 -10.72
CA TYR A 315 -27.17 1.65 -9.42
C TYR A 315 -28.53 1.01 -9.60
N ILE A 316 -28.72 -0.18 -9.06
CA ILE A 316 -30.01 -0.87 -9.06
C ILE A 316 -30.63 -0.71 -7.67
N ASP A 317 -31.74 0.02 -7.59
CA ASP A 317 -32.53 0.16 -6.37
C ASP A 317 -33.33 -1.13 -6.15
N ASN A 318 -33.03 -1.87 -5.09
CA ASN A 318 -33.65 -3.16 -4.76
C ASN A 318 -35.12 -3.02 -4.26
N ASN A 319 -35.64 -1.80 -4.18
CA ASN A 319 -37.02 -1.53 -3.71
C ASN A 319 -38.05 -1.36 -4.83
N LYS A 320 -37.71 -1.71 -6.07
CA LYS A 320 -38.67 -1.82 -7.19
C LYS A 320 -38.87 -3.27 -7.58
N ASN A 321 -39.72 -3.97 -6.83
CA ASN A 321 -40.54 -5.10 -7.26
C ASN A 321 -41.99 -4.69 -7.15
#